data_3843fb7e336253b8a9c47bb55ffea424
#
_entry.id   3843fb7e336253b8a9c47bb55ffea424
#
_cell.length_a   1.000
_cell.length_b   1.000
_cell.length_c   1.000
_cell.angle_alpha   90.00
_cell.angle_beta   90.00
_cell.angle_gamma   90.00
#
_symmetry.space_group_name_H-M   'P 1'
#
loop_
_entity.id
_entity.type
_entity.pdbx_description
1 polymer ?
#
loop_
_entity_poly.entity_id
_entity_poly.type
_entity_poly.pdbx_seq_one_letter_code
_entity_poly.pdbx_strand_id
1 'polypeptide(L)'
;SQLVRSPGVYFDRQPDRTSDKEIFGAKIIPSRGAWLEFEIDKRDFLGVRVDRKRKQSAIVFLMAIGMTRSEIRDAFKDYPLVLDALEKETIDSEDAALVDLYRKIRPADAATPEAGRTLLDSFYFNTKRYDLARVGRYKINRKLGLEKDYNDRSLSREDIIATIKYLVTLHAGDATFPGKRDGEDVELRVDVDDIDHFGNRRIRQVGELIQNQLRTGLSRMERVVRERMTTQDAEAITPQSLINIRPVNATIKEFFGTSQLSQFMDQNNPLAGVTNKRRLSALGPGGLSRDRASMEVRDVHPSHFGRMCPIESPEGPNIGLIGSLATFGRINPFGFIETPYRKVENGHVTDEVVYMTADREVEHVIAQANQELDENGNFVEKEALVRDAAGEAEDVPVEMVDYMDVSPRQMVSVGASLIPFLEHDEGHRALMGTNMQRQAVPLIK
;
A
#
# COMPACT_ATOMS: atom_id res chain seq x y z
N SER A 1 -7.63 -4.28 14.05
CA SER A 1 -6.62 -3.99 12.99
C SER A 1 -7.22 -3.13 11.91
N GLN A 2 -6.40 -2.25 11.30
CA GLN A 2 -6.83 -1.32 10.26
C GLN A 2 -6.26 -1.69 8.91
N LEU A 3 -7.12 -1.71 7.87
CA LEU A 3 -6.72 -1.93 6.49
C LEU A 3 -6.48 -0.58 5.80
N VAL A 4 -5.27 -0.35 5.31
CA VAL A 4 -4.86 0.92 4.69
C VAL A 4 -4.12 0.69 3.38
N ARG A 5 -4.05 1.73 2.54
CA ARG A 5 -3.17 1.70 1.37
C ARG A 5 -1.72 1.63 1.84
N SER A 6 -0.95 0.72 1.23
CA SER A 6 0.50 0.61 1.47
C SER A 6 1.23 1.86 0.99
N PRO A 7 2.26 2.35 1.69
CA PRO A 7 3.21 3.27 1.09
C PRO A 7 3.93 2.61 -0.09
N GLY A 8 4.35 3.41 -1.06
CA GLY A 8 5.00 2.91 -2.27
C GLY A 8 4.77 3.82 -3.47
N VAL A 9 4.95 3.31 -4.67
CA VAL A 9 4.67 3.99 -5.93
C VAL A 9 3.47 3.36 -6.61
N TYR A 10 2.59 4.20 -7.14
CA TYR A 10 1.34 3.79 -7.81
C TYR A 10 1.20 4.51 -9.13
N PHE A 11 0.81 3.76 -10.15
CA PHE A 11 0.54 4.28 -11.49
C PHE A 11 -0.94 4.16 -11.79
N ASP A 12 -1.53 5.26 -12.28
CA ASP A 12 -2.93 5.31 -12.67
C ASP A 12 -3.10 5.84 -14.09
N ARG A 13 -4.25 5.51 -14.67
CA ARG A 13 -4.70 5.98 -15.97
C ARG A 13 -6.14 6.45 -15.84
N GLN A 14 -6.40 7.69 -16.20
CA GLN A 14 -7.72 8.29 -16.07
C GLN A 14 -8.14 8.95 -17.38
N PRO A 15 -9.39 8.79 -17.82
CA PRO A 15 -9.92 9.53 -18.95
C PRO A 15 -9.98 11.02 -18.63
N ASP A 16 -9.57 11.86 -19.57
CA ASP A 16 -9.76 13.31 -19.43
C ASP A 16 -11.25 13.66 -19.59
N ARG A 17 -11.75 14.51 -18.70
CA ARG A 17 -13.17 14.92 -18.69
C ARG A 17 -13.60 15.72 -19.94
N THR A 18 -12.65 16.26 -20.70
CA THR A 18 -12.90 17.20 -21.81
C THR A 18 -12.42 16.70 -23.17
N SER A 19 -11.78 15.53 -23.24
CA SER A 19 -11.26 14.94 -24.48
C SER A 19 -11.24 13.41 -24.35
N ASP A 20 -11.18 12.72 -25.49
CA ASP A 20 -11.04 11.25 -25.53
C ASP A 20 -9.61 10.75 -25.20
N LYS A 21 -8.73 11.67 -24.78
CA LYS A 21 -7.37 11.33 -24.39
C LYS A 21 -7.31 10.91 -22.92
N GLU A 22 -6.32 10.11 -22.61
CA GLU A 22 -6.05 9.62 -21.27
C GLU A 22 -4.95 10.45 -20.58
N ILE A 23 -5.04 10.57 -19.28
CA ILE A 23 -4.07 11.20 -18.40
C ILE A 23 -3.40 10.08 -17.60
N PHE A 24 -2.08 10.04 -17.61
CA PHE A 24 -1.29 9.07 -16.89
C PHE A 24 -0.68 9.72 -15.66
N GLY A 25 -0.79 9.04 -14.54
CA GLY A 25 -0.31 9.52 -13.25
C GLY A 25 0.62 8.52 -12.57
N ALA A 26 1.59 9.06 -11.82
CA ALA A 26 2.41 8.29 -10.90
C ALA A 26 2.42 8.99 -9.54
N LYS A 27 2.17 8.26 -8.46
CA LYS A 27 2.11 8.81 -7.10
C LYS A 27 3.06 8.06 -6.20
N ILE A 28 4.02 8.76 -5.62
CA ILE A 28 4.88 8.22 -4.56
C ILE A 28 4.27 8.62 -3.22
N ILE A 29 3.81 7.62 -2.48
CA ILE A 29 3.12 7.78 -1.20
C ILE A 29 4.01 7.26 -0.09
N PRO A 30 4.53 8.13 0.79
CA PRO A 30 5.30 7.70 1.95
C PRO A 30 4.40 7.21 3.09
N SER A 31 4.98 6.51 4.05
CA SER A 31 4.34 6.23 5.33
C SER A 31 4.16 7.50 6.16
N ARG A 32 5.13 8.41 6.05
CA ARG A 32 5.11 9.74 6.68
C ARG A 32 5.84 10.74 5.80
N GLY A 33 5.22 11.85 5.46
CA GLY A 33 5.82 12.92 4.66
C GLY A 33 4.95 13.40 3.52
N ALA A 34 5.52 14.21 2.64
CA ALA A 34 4.84 14.80 1.51
C ALA A 34 4.69 13.81 0.35
N TRP A 35 3.55 13.84 -0.32
CA TRP A 35 3.35 13.08 -1.56
C TRP A 35 4.11 13.74 -2.72
N LEU A 36 4.62 12.90 -3.61
CA LEU A 36 5.19 13.33 -4.88
C LEU A 36 4.39 12.68 -6.01
N GLU A 37 3.79 13.51 -6.87
CA GLU A 37 2.93 13.05 -7.95
C GLU A 37 3.47 13.54 -9.28
N PHE A 38 3.58 12.64 -10.26
CA PHE A 38 3.89 12.95 -11.65
C PHE A 38 2.67 12.71 -12.51
N GLU A 39 2.50 13.51 -13.56
CA GLU A 39 1.33 13.42 -14.43
C GLU A 39 1.73 13.79 -15.86
N ILE A 40 1.36 12.94 -16.83
CA ILE A 40 1.41 13.26 -18.26
C ILE A 40 0.01 13.61 -18.69
N ASP A 41 -0.20 14.86 -19.09
CA ASP A 41 -1.52 15.33 -19.49
C ASP A 41 -1.79 15.10 -21.00
N LYS A 42 -3.00 15.44 -21.43
CA LYS A 42 -3.45 15.30 -22.83
C LYS A 42 -2.61 16.05 -23.88
N ARG A 43 -1.71 16.94 -23.46
CA ARG A 43 -0.79 17.70 -24.31
C ARG A 43 0.64 17.18 -24.25
N ASP A 44 0.82 15.98 -23.70
CA ASP A 44 2.11 15.34 -23.44
C ASP A 44 3.02 16.19 -22.53
N PHE A 45 2.41 17.04 -21.68
CA PHE A 45 3.13 17.81 -20.69
C PHE A 45 3.42 16.96 -19.45
N LEU A 46 4.70 16.70 -19.21
CA LEU A 46 5.18 16.02 -18.01
C LEU A 46 5.24 17.00 -16.84
N GLY A 47 4.27 16.90 -15.96
CA GLY A 47 4.13 17.72 -14.77
C GLY A 47 4.43 17.00 -13.47
N VAL A 48 4.76 17.77 -12.44
CA VAL A 48 4.94 17.29 -11.06
C VAL A 48 4.10 18.11 -10.09
N ARG A 49 3.55 17.47 -9.08
CA ARG A 49 2.91 18.12 -7.93
C ARG A 49 3.68 17.73 -6.66
N VAL A 50 4.23 18.73 -6.00
CA VAL A 50 4.92 18.59 -4.73
C VAL A 50 3.91 18.83 -3.60
N ASP A 51 3.74 17.86 -2.72
CA ASP A 51 2.81 17.93 -1.57
C ASP A 51 1.38 18.36 -1.96
N ARG A 52 0.85 17.79 -3.07
CA ARG A 52 -0.49 18.09 -3.62
C ARG A 52 -0.72 19.57 -3.98
N LYS A 53 0.36 20.34 -4.15
CA LYS A 53 0.29 21.74 -4.57
C LYS A 53 0.08 21.87 -6.08
N ARG A 54 0.21 23.09 -6.59
CA ARG A 54 0.04 23.40 -8.01
C ARG A 54 1.02 22.61 -8.89
N LYS A 55 0.53 22.08 -10.01
CA LYS A 55 1.31 21.37 -11.03
C LYS A 55 2.40 22.25 -11.61
N GLN A 56 3.58 21.71 -11.79
CA GLN A 56 4.79 22.36 -12.31
C GLN A 56 5.47 21.44 -13.33
N SER A 57 6.48 21.95 -14.06
CA SER A 57 7.30 21.15 -14.95
C SER A 57 8.14 20.14 -14.14
N ALA A 58 8.11 18.86 -14.55
CA ALA A 58 8.95 17.85 -13.94
C ALA A 58 10.44 18.06 -14.24
N ILE A 59 10.77 18.70 -15.38
CA ILE A 59 12.16 19.06 -15.72
C ILE A 59 12.71 20.08 -14.71
N VAL A 60 11.94 21.11 -14.37
CA VAL A 60 12.33 22.08 -13.34
C VAL A 60 12.54 21.40 -12.00
N PHE A 61 11.70 20.43 -11.66
CA PHE A 61 11.86 19.65 -10.43
C PHE A 61 13.14 18.80 -10.44
N LEU A 62 13.45 18.12 -11.56
CA LEU A 62 14.70 17.35 -11.71
C LEU A 62 15.94 18.24 -11.56
N MET A 63 15.91 19.44 -12.12
CA MET A 63 17.00 20.42 -11.96
C MET A 63 17.08 20.92 -10.52
N ALA A 64 15.96 21.17 -9.86
CA ALA A 64 15.91 21.61 -8.45
C ALA A 64 16.43 20.57 -7.44
N ILE A 65 16.37 19.29 -7.78
CA ILE A 65 17.00 18.21 -6.97
C ILE A 65 18.49 18.02 -7.33
N GLY A 66 19.08 18.91 -8.13
CA GLY A 66 20.50 18.99 -8.44
C GLY A 66 20.93 18.14 -9.64
N MET A 67 20.04 17.91 -10.62
CA MET A 67 20.41 17.32 -11.91
C MET A 67 20.69 18.42 -12.94
N THR A 68 21.81 18.31 -13.63
CA THR A 68 22.13 19.17 -14.77
C THR A 68 21.35 18.74 -16.02
N ARG A 69 21.20 19.64 -17.00
CA ARG A 69 20.57 19.32 -18.29
C ARG A 69 21.25 18.15 -19.01
N SER A 70 22.58 18.04 -18.88
CA SER A 70 23.35 16.93 -19.45
C SER A 70 22.99 15.61 -18.76
N GLU A 71 22.97 15.57 -17.43
CA GLU A 71 22.59 14.38 -16.66
C GLU A 71 21.15 13.94 -16.95
N ILE A 72 20.22 14.89 -17.11
CA ILE A 72 18.83 14.59 -17.50
C ILE A 72 18.80 13.96 -18.90
N ARG A 73 19.54 14.54 -19.86
CA ARG A 73 19.61 14.01 -21.23
C ARG A 73 20.19 12.60 -21.25
N ASP A 74 21.25 12.35 -20.50
CA ASP A 74 21.89 11.04 -20.42
C ASP A 74 21.01 10.01 -19.73
N ALA A 75 20.34 10.40 -18.63
CA ALA A 75 19.43 9.52 -17.89
C ALA A 75 18.18 9.12 -18.71
N PHE A 76 17.69 10.01 -19.58
CA PHE A 76 16.46 9.82 -20.35
C PHE A 76 16.68 9.74 -21.86
N LYS A 77 17.89 9.32 -22.32
CA LYS A 77 18.26 9.25 -23.74
C LYS A 77 17.26 8.48 -24.61
N ASP A 78 16.64 7.43 -24.06
CA ASP A 78 15.69 6.55 -24.75
C ASP A 78 14.22 6.98 -24.56
N TYR A 79 13.98 8.16 -23.98
CA TYR A 79 12.64 8.67 -23.63
C TYR A 79 12.36 10.02 -24.33
N PRO A 80 11.89 10.02 -25.59
CA PRO A 80 11.70 11.23 -26.39
C PRO A 80 10.83 12.29 -25.71
N LEU A 81 9.75 11.88 -25.03
CA LEU A 81 8.84 12.79 -24.33
C LEU A 81 9.56 13.67 -23.29
N VAL A 82 10.52 13.08 -22.56
CA VAL A 82 11.30 13.82 -21.55
C VAL A 82 12.31 14.74 -22.22
N LEU A 83 12.93 14.31 -23.32
CA LEU A 83 13.88 15.12 -24.09
C LEU A 83 13.18 16.34 -24.72
N ASP A 84 12.01 16.14 -25.31
CA ASP A 84 11.19 17.23 -25.86
C ASP A 84 10.76 18.23 -24.78
N ALA A 85 10.43 17.73 -23.57
CA ALA A 85 10.12 18.58 -22.43
C ALA A 85 11.35 19.37 -21.96
N LEU A 86 12.55 18.75 -21.98
CA LEU A 86 13.82 19.40 -21.64
C LEU A 86 14.19 20.53 -22.62
N GLU A 87 13.95 20.33 -23.93
CA GLU A 87 14.22 21.35 -24.95
C GLU A 87 13.29 22.57 -24.86
N LYS A 88 12.03 22.34 -24.47
CA LYS A 88 11.04 23.40 -24.26
C LYS A 88 11.25 24.21 -22.99
N GLU A 89 12.05 23.68 -22.04
CA GLU A 89 12.26 24.33 -20.75
C GLU A 89 13.29 25.47 -20.88
N THR A 90 12.94 26.62 -20.34
CA THR A 90 13.75 27.87 -20.40
C THR A 90 14.70 28.01 -19.20
N ILE A 91 14.47 27.31 -18.14
CA ILE A 91 15.31 27.31 -16.92
C ILE A 91 16.56 26.48 -17.16
N ASP A 92 17.75 27.08 -16.92
CA ASP A 92 19.04 26.43 -17.22
C ASP A 92 19.89 26.12 -15.98
N SER A 93 19.51 26.61 -14.80
CA SER A 93 20.31 26.46 -13.59
C SER A 93 19.50 25.89 -12.43
N GLU A 94 20.19 25.15 -11.53
CA GLU A 94 19.62 24.61 -10.29
C GLU A 94 19.01 25.73 -9.43
N ASP A 95 19.73 26.85 -9.26
CA ASP A 95 19.27 27.96 -8.42
C ASP A 95 18.00 28.61 -8.97
N ALA A 96 17.90 28.80 -10.28
CA ALA A 96 16.68 29.31 -10.91
C ALA A 96 15.51 28.33 -10.76
N ALA A 97 15.76 27.03 -10.89
CA ALA A 97 14.76 25.99 -10.70
C ALA A 97 14.26 25.94 -9.25
N LEU A 98 15.14 26.05 -8.27
CA LEU A 98 14.80 26.10 -6.84
C LEU A 98 13.94 27.33 -6.50
N VAL A 99 14.27 28.49 -7.03
CA VAL A 99 13.51 29.74 -6.82
C VAL A 99 12.13 29.65 -7.46
N ASP A 100 12.03 29.14 -8.69
CA ASP A 100 10.74 28.98 -9.38
C ASP A 100 9.82 28.00 -8.64
N LEU A 101 10.37 26.86 -8.25
CA LEU A 101 9.66 25.83 -7.50
C LEU A 101 9.20 26.33 -6.13
N TYR A 102 10.08 27.02 -5.38
CA TYR A 102 9.75 27.57 -4.07
C TYR A 102 8.63 28.59 -4.15
N ARG A 103 8.71 29.52 -5.10
CA ARG A 103 7.68 30.56 -5.33
C ARG A 103 6.30 29.95 -5.61
N LYS A 104 6.25 28.85 -6.35
CA LYS A 104 4.99 28.16 -6.65
C LYS A 104 4.41 27.38 -5.48
N ILE A 105 5.26 26.88 -4.57
CA ILE A 105 4.84 26.14 -3.36
C ILE A 105 4.46 27.12 -2.23
N ARG A 106 5.23 28.21 -2.06
CA ARG A 106 5.04 29.22 -1.01
C ARG A 106 5.09 30.64 -1.58
N PRO A 107 4.01 31.09 -2.21
CA PRO A 107 4.00 32.38 -2.91
C PRO A 107 4.19 33.59 -2.00
N ALA A 108 3.88 33.45 -0.69
CA ALA A 108 3.97 34.56 0.28
C ALA A 108 5.37 34.78 0.86
N ASP A 109 6.27 33.82 0.70
CA ASP A 109 7.60 33.86 1.28
C ASP A 109 8.64 34.36 0.26
N ALA A 110 9.74 34.94 0.75
CA ALA A 110 10.87 35.31 -0.10
C ALA A 110 11.53 34.07 -0.69
N ALA A 111 11.54 33.96 -2.01
CA ALA A 111 12.11 32.83 -2.73
C ALA A 111 13.62 33.00 -2.88
N THR A 112 14.40 32.19 -2.17
CA THR A 112 15.86 32.07 -2.32
C THR A 112 16.24 30.64 -2.68
N PRO A 113 17.37 30.39 -3.38
CA PRO A 113 17.81 29.04 -3.70
C PRO A 113 18.01 28.17 -2.46
N GLU A 114 18.55 28.73 -1.39
CA GLU A 114 18.77 28.03 -0.12
C GLU A 114 17.45 27.60 0.56
N ALA A 115 16.45 28.50 0.55
CA ALA A 115 15.13 28.19 1.08
C ALA A 115 14.45 27.06 0.27
N GLY A 116 14.61 27.09 -1.06
CA GLY A 116 14.13 26.04 -1.96
C GLY A 116 14.79 24.68 -1.68
N ARG A 117 16.12 24.65 -1.55
CA ARG A 117 16.89 23.45 -1.23
C ARG A 117 16.50 22.86 0.13
N THR A 118 16.41 23.70 1.16
CA THR A 118 15.96 23.29 2.50
C THR A 118 14.54 22.73 2.49
N LEU A 119 13.65 23.32 1.69
CA LEU A 119 12.28 22.85 1.57
C LEU A 119 12.21 21.46 0.94
N LEU A 120 12.88 21.26 -0.21
CA LEU A 120 12.92 19.95 -0.90
C LEU A 120 13.60 18.87 -0.04
N ASP A 121 14.72 19.21 0.60
CA ASP A 121 15.38 18.30 1.53
C ASP A 121 14.43 17.87 2.63
N SER A 122 13.72 18.82 3.24
CA SER A 122 12.76 18.52 4.31
C SER A 122 11.56 17.67 3.83
N PHE A 123 11.17 17.76 2.56
CA PHE A 123 10.02 17.03 2.02
C PHE A 123 10.35 15.58 1.66
N TYR A 124 11.54 15.32 1.10
CA TYR A 124 11.81 14.01 0.47
C TYR A 124 13.10 13.33 0.94
N PHE A 125 14.11 14.07 1.38
CA PHE A 125 15.44 13.54 1.65
C PHE A 125 15.79 13.48 3.14
N ASN A 126 15.10 14.24 3.99
CA ASN A 126 15.34 14.26 5.42
C ASN A 126 14.56 13.15 6.13
N THR A 127 15.26 12.15 6.64
CA THR A 127 14.70 10.98 7.35
C THR A 127 13.87 11.31 8.59
N LYS A 128 14.07 12.51 9.18
CA LYS A 128 13.26 12.98 10.32
C LYS A 128 11.85 13.39 9.93
N ARG A 129 11.65 13.85 8.69
CA ARG A 129 10.36 14.35 8.18
C ARG A 129 9.72 13.45 7.15
N TYR A 130 10.51 12.72 6.39
CA TYR A 130 10.08 11.81 5.34
C TYR A 130 10.49 10.37 5.67
N ASP A 131 9.56 9.44 5.56
CA ASP A 131 9.81 8.03 5.85
C ASP A 131 8.92 7.16 4.95
N LEU A 132 9.54 6.40 4.06
CA LEU A 132 8.87 5.38 3.24
C LEU A 132 8.47 4.16 4.08
N ALA A 133 9.07 3.96 5.24
CA ALA A 133 9.14 2.72 5.97
C ALA A 133 9.75 1.56 5.14
N ARG A 134 10.02 0.42 5.77
CA ARG A 134 10.55 -0.76 5.06
C ARG A 134 9.58 -1.27 3.98
N VAL A 135 8.29 -1.18 4.24
CA VAL A 135 7.25 -1.61 3.31
C VAL A 135 7.18 -0.72 2.06
N GLY A 136 7.31 0.60 2.20
CA GLY A 136 7.34 1.51 1.04
C GLY A 136 8.56 1.27 0.18
N ARG A 137 9.73 1.05 0.79
CA ARG A 137 10.96 0.70 0.07
C ARG A 137 10.82 -0.64 -0.66
N TYR A 138 10.26 -1.66 -0.01
CA TYR A 138 9.96 -2.95 -0.64
C TYR A 138 9.07 -2.79 -1.89
N LYS A 139 7.98 -2.01 -1.78
CA LYS A 139 7.05 -1.78 -2.90
C LYS A 139 7.70 -1.01 -4.05
N ILE A 140 8.49 0.02 -3.75
CA ILE A 140 9.21 0.80 -4.78
C ILE A 140 10.24 -0.08 -5.49
N ASN A 141 11.05 -0.81 -4.74
CA ASN A 141 12.05 -1.72 -5.32
C ASN A 141 11.40 -2.73 -6.26
N ARG A 142 10.32 -3.38 -5.79
CA ARG A 142 9.64 -4.42 -6.58
C ARG A 142 8.96 -3.86 -7.83
N LYS A 143 8.30 -2.71 -7.74
CA LYS A 143 7.58 -2.10 -8.88
C LYS A 143 8.52 -1.52 -9.93
N LEU A 144 9.61 -0.89 -9.50
CA LEU A 144 10.55 -0.19 -10.37
C LEU A 144 11.82 -1.00 -10.71
N GLY A 145 11.93 -2.24 -10.20
CA GLY A 145 13.11 -3.07 -10.42
C GLY A 145 14.39 -2.47 -9.82
N LEU A 146 14.30 -1.94 -8.60
CA LEU A 146 15.41 -1.37 -7.86
C LEU A 146 15.82 -2.31 -6.72
N GLU A 147 17.13 -2.35 -6.42
CA GLU A 147 17.72 -3.21 -5.37
C GLU A 147 18.37 -2.38 -4.27
N LYS A 148 17.57 -1.51 -3.63
CA LYS A 148 18.04 -0.72 -2.50
C LYS A 148 17.78 -1.42 -1.17
N ASP A 149 18.63 -1.12 -0.18
CA ASP A 149 18.43 -1.62 1.18
C ASP A 149 17.05 -1.17 1.72
N TYR A 150 16.33 -2.09 2.35
CA TYR A 150 15.06 -1.79 3.01
C TYR A 150 15.16 -0.81 4.18
N ASN A 151 16.36 -0.52 4.66
CA ASN A 151 16.61 0.51 5.65
C ASN A 151 16.78 1.91 5.04
N ASP A 152 16.92 2.03 3.73
CA ASP A 152 16.89 3.28 3.00
C ASP A 152 15.45 3.81 2.92
N ARG A 153 15.06 4.60 3.91
CA ARG A 153 13.69 5.08 4.10
C ARG A 153 13.38 6.43 3.47
N SER A 154 14.41 7.16 3.03
CA SER A 154 14.24 8.42 2.29
C SER A 154 14.12 8.16 0.78
N LEU A 155 13.54 9.12 0.07
CA LEU A 155 13.52 9.08 -1.38
C LEU A 155 14.92 9.38 -1.93
N SER A 156 15.24 8.85 -3.10
CA SER A 156 16.50 9.11 -3.81
C SER A 156 16.24 9.61 -5.22
N ARG A 157 17.27 10.18 -5.86
CA ARG A 157 17.18 10.59 -7.27
C ARG A 157 16.86 9.42 -8.20
N GLU A 158 17.42 8.24 -7.95
CA GLU A 158 17.16 7.04 -8.73
C GLU A 158 15.70 6.60 -8.66
N ASP A 159 15.07 6.67 -7.49
CA ASP A 159 13.64 6.36 -7.33
C ASP A 159 12.79 7.28 -8.19
N ILE A 160 13.13 8.58 -8.23
CA ILE A 160 12.42 9.59 -9.01
C ILE A 160 12.61 9.35 -10.51
N ILE A 161 13.84 9.10 -10.95
CA ILE A 161 14.18 8.81 -12.35
C ILE A 161 13.45 7.54 -12.82
N ALA A 162 13.51 6.46 -12.03
CA ALA A 162 12.84 5.21 -12.34
C ALA A 162 11.30 5.38 -12.41
N THR A 163 10.73 6.18 -11.51
CA THR A 163 9.28 6.49 -11.53
C THR A 163 8.88 7.22 -12.80
N ILE A 164 9.65 8.23 -13.22
CA ILE A 164 9.37 8.98 -14.46
C ILE A 164 9.54 8.07 -15.69
N LYS A 165 10.59 7.25 -15.73
CA LYS A 165 10.82 6.29 -16.82
C LYS A 165 9.65 5.33 -16.96
N TYR A 166 9.23 4.70 -15.86
CA TYR A 166 8.09 3.79 -15.85
C TYR A 166 6.80 4.49 -16.31
N LEU A 167 6.54 5.71 -15.85
CA LEU A 167 5.37 6.50 -16.26
C LEU A 167 5.37 6.79 -17.77
N VAL A 168 6.52 7.15 -18.34
CA VAL A 168 6.64 7.42 -19.78
C VAL A 168 6.51 6.12 -20.59
N THR A 169 7.05 5.00 -20.10
CA THR A 169 6.87 3.67 -20.69
C THR A 169 5.39 3.27 -20.70
N LEU A 170 4.69 3.48 -19.59
CA LEU A 170 3.24 3.23 -19.50
C LEU A 170 2.44 4.12 -20.49
N HIS A 171 2.82 5.40 -20.62
CA HIS A 171 2.20 6.32 -21.57
C HIS A 171 2.46 5.93 -23.02
N ALA A 172 3.64 5.40 -23.34
CA ALA A 172 3.99 4.91 -24.68
C ALA A 172 3.22 3.63 -25.05
N GLY A 173 2.68 2.92 -24.05
CA GLY A 173 1.96 1.66 -24.26
C GLY A 173 2.89 0.46 -24.37
N ASP A 174 4.15 0.58 -23.93
CA ASP A 174 5.08 -0.53 -23.93
C ASP A 174 4.69 -1.55 -22.85
N ALA A 175 4.85 -2.84 -23.17
CA ALA A 175 4.44 -3.92 -22.28
C ALA A 175 5.44 -4.22 -21.17
N THR A 176 6.71 -3.85 -21.36
CA THR A 176 7.81 -4.21 -20.46
C THR A 176 8.66 -3.00 -20.07
N PHE A 177 9.27 -3.10 -18.90
CA PHE A 177 10.18 -2.11 -18.33
C PHE A 177 11.42 -2.82 -17.77
N PRO A 178 12.64 -2.39 -18.13
CA PRO A 178 13.86 -3.02 -17.65
C PRO A 178 14.07 -2.72 -16.15
N GLY A 179 14.38 -3.75 -15.38
CA GLY A 179 14.62 -3.66 -13.95
C GLY A 179 15.58 -4.75 -13.47
N LYS A 180 15.78 -4.81 -12.15
CA LYS A 180 16.59 -5.85 -11.51
C LYS A 180 15.79 -6.57 -10.44
N ARG A 181 16.01 -7.89 -10.31
CA ARG A 181 15.51 -8.71 -9.20
C ARG A 181 16.58 -9.74 -8.83
N ASP A 182 16.94 -9.78 -7.55
CA ASP A 182 17.92 -10.72 -6.98
C ASP A 182 19.28 -10.71 -7.74
N GLY A 183 19.70 -9.50 -8.17
CA GLY A 183 20.95 -9.29 -8.93
C GLY A 183 20.88 -9.59 -10.42
N GLU A 184 19.75 -10.07 -10.93
CA GLU A 184 19.53 -10.38 -12.34
C GLU A 184 18.73 -9.27 -13.04
N ASP A 185 19.08 -9.00 -14.30
CA ASP A 185 18.29 -8.09 -15.14
C ASP A 185 17.01 -8.81 -15.57
N VAL A 186 15.86 -8.16 -15.32
CA VAL A 186 14.53 -8.71 -15.61
C VAL A 186 13.68 -7.70 -16.36
N GLU A 187 12.80 -8.21 -17.22
CA GLU A 187 11.75 -7.44 -17.88
C GLU A 187 10.51 -7.43 -16.98
N LEU A 188 10.17 -6.27 -16.40
CA LEU A 188 9.00 -6.08 -15.58
C LEU A 188 7.79 -5.76 -16.44
N ARG A 189 6.66 -6.39 -16.17
CA ARG A 189 5.39 -6.05 -16.83
C ARG A 189 4.96 -4.64 -16.41
N VAL A 190 4.64 -3.81 -17.41
CA VAL A 190 4.10 -2.46 -17.22
C VAL A 190 2.59 -2.53 -17.16
N ASP A 191 2.03 -2.10 -16.05
CA ASP A 191 0.58 -2.08 -15.85
C ASP A 191 0.16 -0.99 -14.87
N VAL A 192 -1.11 -0.60 -14.96
CA VAL A 192 -1.79 0.30 -14.02
C VAL A 192 -2.04 -0.43 -12.71
N ASP A 193 -1.88 0.25 -11.60
CA ASP A 193 -2.07 -0.34 -10.28
C ASP A 193 -3.54 -0.30 -9.84
N ASP A 194 -4.05 -1.45 -9.44
CA ASP A 194 -5.34 -1.56 -8.77
C ASP A 194 -5.17 -1.24 -7.27
N ILE A 195 -5.92 -0.22 -6.82
CA ILE A 195 -5.87 0.27 -5.45
C ILE A 195 -6.50 -0.73 -4.47
N ASP A 196 -7.47 -1.52 -4.92
CA ASP A 196 -8.23 -2.43 -4.06
C ASP A 196 -7.59 -3.81 -3.95
N HIS A 197 -6.59 -4.09 -4.77
CA HIS A 197 -5.81 -5.32 -4.70
C HIS A 197 -5.04 -5.44 -3.38
N PHE A 198 -5.08 -6.61 -2.71
CA PHE A 198 -4.40 -6.84 -1.42
C PHE A 198 -2.87 -6.78 -1.47
N GLY A 199 -2.29 -6.78 -2.65
CA GLY A 199 -0.89 -6.41 -2.87
C GLY A 199 -0.60 -4.92 -2.63
N ASN A 200 -1.63 -4.08 -2.64
CA ASN A 200 -1.56 -2.62 -2.45
C ASN A 200 -2.22 -2.15 -1.14
N ARG A 201 -2.95 -3.03 -0.47
CA ARG A 201 -3.57 -2.78 0.83
C ARG A 201 -2.87 -3.61 1.90
N ARG A 202 -2.51 -2.98 3.00
CA ARG A 202 -1.83 -3.63 4.12
C ARG A 202 -2.58 -3.43 5.44
N ILE A 203 -2.22 -4.22 6.42
CA ILE A 203 -2.79 -4.19 7.75
C ILE A 203 -1.87 -3.40 8.69
N ARG A 204 -2.43 -2.42 9.38
CA ARG A 204 -1.84 -1.84 10.59
C ARG A 204 -2.35 -2.61 11.80
N GLN A 205 -1.47 -3.36 12.43
CA GLN A 205 -1.79 -4.06 13.68
C GLN A 205 -1.82 -3.11 14.87
N VAL A 206 -2.32 -3.58 16.00
CA VAL A 206 -2.43 -2.79 17.24
C VAL A 206 -1.09 -2.20 17.66
N GLY A 207 0.01 -2.96 17.57
CA GLY A 207 1.36 -2.49 17.90
C GLY A 207 1.78 -1.26 17.09
N GLU A 208 1.53 -1.24 15.78
CA GLU A 208 1.83 -0.11 14.90
C GLU A 208 0.96 1.11 15.23
N LEU A 209 -0.32 0.91 15.52
CA LEU A 209 -1.23 2.00 15.91
C LEU A 209 -0.77 2.67 17.21
N ILE A 210 -0.39 1.88 18.22
CA ILE A 210 0.12 2.40 19.49
C ILE A 210 1.48 3.07 19.28
N GLN A 211 2.38 2.49 18.49
CA GLN A 211 3.67 3.08 18.15
C GLN A 211 3.52 4.48 17.53
N ASN A 212 2.57 4.67 16.63
CA ASN A 212 2.31 5.96 16.00
C ASN A 212 1.85 7.00 17.04
N GLN A 213 1.00 6.62 17.99
CA GLN A 213 0.57 7.50 19.07
C GLN A 213 1.72 7.84 20.04
N LEU A 214 2.52 6.85 20.40
CA LEU A 214 3.69 7.05 21.23
C LEU A 214 4.69 8.01 20.56
N ARG A 215 4.95 7.84 19.27
CA ARG A 215 5.81 8.75 18.49
C ARG A 215 5.28 10.18 18.52
N THR A 216 3.98 10.38 18.36
CA THR A 216 3.36 11.70 18.46
C THR A 216 3.54 12.31 19.83
N GLY A 217 3.33 11.55 20.89
CA GLY A 217 3.54 11.98 22.27
C GLY A 217 4.99 12.36 22.55
N LEU A 218 5.95 11.54 22.10
CA LEU A 218 7.39 11.80 22.24
C LEU A 218 7.83 13.05 21.47
N SER A 219 7.31 13.26 20.24
CA SER A 219 7.62 14.47 19.47
C SER A 219 7.08 15.75 20.12
N ARG A 220 5.90 15.68 20.74
CA ARG A 220 5.37 16.80 21.55
C ARG A 220 6.23 17.05 22.78
N MET A 221 6.68 16.01 23.45
CA MET A 221 7.59 16.11 24.60
C MET A 221 8.94 16.69 24.19
N GLU A 222 9.54 16.22 23.09
CA GLU A 222 10.81 16.76 22.56
C GLU A 222 10.70 18.26 22.30
N ARG A 223 9.61 18.73 21.68
CA ARG A 223 9.41 20.16 21.42
C ARG A 223 9.40 20.97 22.71
N VAL A 224 8.69 20.51 23.74
CA VAL A 224 8.64 21.17 25.05
C VAL A 224 10.00 21.18 25.74
N VAL A 225 10.75 20.08 25.68
CA VAL A 225 12.11 19.99 26.22
C VAL A 225 13.02 20.99 25.53
N ARG A 226 12.99 21.06 24.21
CA ARG A 226 13.79 21.99 23.40
C ARG A 226 13.46 23.44 23.74
N GLU A 227 12.18 23.79 23.88
CA GLU A 227 11.73 25.12 24.29
C GLU A 227 12.26 25.48 25.72
N ARG A 228 12.16 24.56 26.66
CA ARG A 228 12.67 24.78 28.04
C ARG A 228 14.17 24.92 28.07
N MET A 229 14.93 24.17 27.28
CA MET A 229 16.36 24.28 27.16
C MET A 229 16.84 25.67 26.67
N THR A 230 16.02 26.34 25.86
CA THR A 230 16.32 27.67 25.31
C THR A 230 15.90 28.80 26.28
N THR A 231 14.93 28.55 27.16
CA THR A 231 14.34 29.61 28.03
C THR A 231 14.79 29.55 29.46
N GLN A 232 15.38 28.46 29.96
CA GLN A 232 15.83 28.29 31.33
C GLN A 232 17.34 28.50 31.48
N ASP A 233 17.76 28.97 32.66
CA ASP A 233 19.17 29.14 32.96
C ASP A 233 19.92 27.81 33.01
N ALA A 234 21.08 27.76 32.36
CA ALA A 234 21.84 26.52 32.16
C ALA A 234 22.28 25.87 33.52
N GLU A 235 22.46 26.65 34.58
CA GLU A 235 22.87 26.16 35.90
C GLU A 235 21.70 25.45 36.65
N ALA A 236 20.45 25.78 36.32
CA ALA A 236 19.27 25.23 36.98
C ALA A 236 18.67 24.02 36.25
N ILE A 237 19.18 23.66 35.07
CA ILE A 237 18.62 22.59 34.21
C ILE A 237 18.96 21.21 34.76
N THR A 238 17.93 20.44 35.07
CA THR A 238 18.02 19.00 35.36
C THR A 238 17.12 18.20 34.44
N PRO A 239 17.43 16.91 34.18
CA PRO A 239 16.53 16.07 33.37
C PRO A 239 15.09 16.04 33.89
N GLN A 240 14.90 16.07 35.18
CA GLN A 240 13.59 16.08 35.84
C GLN A 240 12.80 17.37 35.60
N SER A 241 13.47 18.52 35.52
CA SER A 241 12.82 19.81 35.21
C SER A 241 12.45 19.96 33.76
N LEU A 242 13.20 19.33 32.86
CA LEU A 242 12.98 19.37 31.39
C LEU A 242 11.93 18.42 30.94
N ILE A 243 11.94 17.16 31.41
CA ILE A 243 11.11 16.08 30.90
C ILE A 243 9.72 16.14 31.54
N ASN A 244 8.68 16.24 30.68
CA ASN A 244 7.29 16.16 31.09
C ASN A 244 6.60 15.01 30.33
N ILE A 245 6.18 13.98 31.05
CA ILE A 245 5.54 12.80 30.48
C ILE A 245 4.05 13.01 30.12
N ARG A 246 3.44 14.13 30.54
CA ARG A 246 2.00 14.40 30.31
C ARG A 246 1.59 14.32 28.84
N PRO A 247 2.35 14.86 27.85
CA PRO A 247 2.01 14.73 26.44
C PRO A 247 1.94 13.27 25.96
N VAL A 248 2.82 12.41 26.44
CA VAL A 248 2.84 10.98 26.10
C VAL A 248 1.61 10.28 26.68
N ASN A 249 1.36 10.49 27.98
CA ASN A 249 0.18 9.92 28.65
C ASN A 249 -1.11 10.40 28.00
N ALA A 250 -1.19 11.67 27.60
CA ALA A 250 -2.37 12.26 26.96
C ALA A 250 -2.66 11.58 25.62
N THR A 251 -1.65 11.38 24.76
CA THR A 251 -1.85 10.74 23.44
C THR A 251 -2.29 9.28 23.57
N ILE A 252 -1.73 8.54 24.51
CA ILE A 252 -2.13 7.14 24.76
C ILE A 252 -3.55 7.07 25.30
N LYS A 253 -3.90 7.91 26.27
CA LYS A 253 -5.27 7.99 26.81
C LYS A 253 -6.29 8.41 25.74
N GLU A 254 -5.94 9.37 24.91
CA GLU A 254 -6.76 9.80 23.78
C GLU A 254 -7.04 8.66 22.80
N PHE A 255 -6.00 7.88 22.44
CA PHE A 255 -6.17 6.73 21.55
C PHE A 255 -7.15 5.69 22.11
N PHE A 256 -6.97 5.25 23.36
CA PHE A 256 -7.84 4.23 23.95
C PHE A 256 -9.25 4.76 24.28
N GLY A 257 -9.41 6.05 24.56
CA GLY A 257 -10.68 6.65 24.93
C GLY A 257 -11.54 7.15 23.78
N THR A 258 -10.92 7.64 22.69
CA THR A 258 -11.64 8.36 21.62
C THR A 258 -11.40 7.82 20.22
N SER A 259 -10.44 6.91 20.02
CA SER A 259 -10.17 6.35 18.70
C SER A 259 -11.31 5.46 18.24
N GLN A 260 -11.71 5.60 16.97
CA GLN A 260 -12.68 4.74 16.30
C GLN A 260 -12.23 3.27 16.25
N LEU A 261 -10.93 3.01 16.32
CA LEU A 261 -10.34 1.67 16.26
C LEU A 261 -10.27 0.98 17.63
N SER A 262 -10.34 1.77 18.72
CA SER A 262 -10.45 1.25 20.08
C SER A 262 -11.93 1.07 20.43
N GLN A 263 -12.34 -0.18 20.56
CA GLN A 263 -13.75 -0.56 20.76
C GLN A 263 -13.88 -1.46 21.98
N PHE A 264 -15.09 -1.50 22.57
CA PHE A 264 -15.42 -2.51 23.55
C PHE A 264 -15.32 -3.90 22.92
N MET A 265 -14.73 -4.83 23.67
CA MET A 265 -14.66 -6.22 23.23
C MET A 265 -16.05 -6.85 23.36
N ASP A 266 -16.45 -7.52 22.29
CA ASP A 266 -17.68 -8.28 22.25
C ASP A 266 -17.50 -9.55 23.11
N GLN A 267 -18.34 -9.75 24.12
CA GLN A 267 -18.21 -10.82 25.13
C GLN A 267 -19.49 -11.65 25.26
N ASN A 268 -20.39 -11.61 24.30
CA ASN A 268 -21.65 -12.39 24.35
C ASN A 268 -21.37 -13.91 24.42
N ASN A 269 -20.34 -14.35 23.70
CA ASN A 269 -19.87 -15.75 23.68
C ASN A 269 -18.39 -15.78 23.26
N PRO A 270 -17.70 -16.94 23.39
CA PRO A 270 -16.29 -17.03 22.98
C PRO A 270 -16.04 -16.73 21.49
N LEU A 271 -16.96 -17.12 20.61
CA LEU A 271 -16.84 -16.84 19.17
C LEU A 271 -16.87 -15.33 18.89
N ALA A 272 -17.73 -14.56 19.54
CA ALA A 272 -17.80 -13.11 19.43
C ALA A 272 -16.47 -12.46 19.79
N GLY A 273 -15.80 -12.92 20.85
CA GLY A 273 -14.47 -12.45 21.25
C GLY A 273 -13.38 -12.75 20.23
N VAL A 274 -13.35 -13.95 19.66
CA VAL A 274 -12.38 -14.34 18.61
C VAL A 274 -12.58 -13.51 17.36
N THR A 275 -13.81 -13.40 16.88
CA THR A 275 -14.17 -12.62 15.69
C THR A 275 -13.80 -11.15 15.85
N ASN A 276 -14.06 -10.56 17.03
CA ASN A 276 -13.72 -9.16 17.31
C ASN A 276 -12.20 -8.90 17.22
N LYS A 277 -11.37 -9.83 17.68
CA LYS A 277 -9.90 -9.75 17.60
C LYS A 277 -9.36 -9.90 16.17
N ARG A 278 -10.07 -10.62 15.31
CA ARG A 278 -9.68 -10.86 13.89
C ARG A 278 -10.33 -9.89 12.92
N ARG A 279 -10.99 -8.84 13.40
CA ARG A 279 -11.68 -7.85 12.57
C ARG A 279 -10.70 -6.91 11.89
N LEU A 280 -10.97 -6.65 10.60
CA LEU A 280 -10.25 -5.74 9.73
C LEU A 280 -11.18 -4.57 9.39
N SER A 281 -10.78 -3.35 9.74
CA SER A 281 -11.54 -2.14 9.45
C SER A 281 -10.80 -1.26 8.45
N ALA A 282 -11.46 -0.85 7.38
CA ALA A 282 -10.92 0.14 6.44
C ALA A 282 -11.12 1.59 6.94
N LEU A 283 -11.88 1.77 8.03
CA LEU A 283 -12.21 3.07 8.62
C LEU A 283 -11.13 3.55 9.58
N GLY A 284 -11.23 4.80 9.98
CA GLY A 284 -10.39 5.40 11.02
C GLY A 284 -9.28 6.30 10.49
N PRO A 285 -8.42 6.83 11.37
CA PRO A 285 -7.35 7.75 11.01
C PRO A 285 -6.36 7.15 10.00
N GLY A 286 -6.16 7.82 8.88
CA GLY A 286 -5.31 7.32 7.77
C GLY A 286 -5.99 6.28 6.88
N GLY A 287 -7.24 5.89 7.17
CA GLY A 287 -8.09 5.05 6.34
C GLY A 287 -9.18 5.84 5.62
N LEU A 288 -10.27 5.14 5.27
CA LEU A 288 -11.42 5.71 4.58
C LEU A 288 -12.41 6.34 5.56
N SER A 289 -13.21 7.29 5.07
CA SER A 289 -14.43 7.75 5.73
C SER A 289 -15.64 7.10 5.07
N ARG A 290 -16.72 6.83 5.83
CA ARG A 290 -17.95 6.22 5.31
C ARG A 290 -18.52 6.94 4.11
N ASP A 291 -18.59 8.27 4.20
CA ASP A 291 -19.21 9.14 3.18
C ASP A 291 -18.39 9.27 1.90
N ARG A 292 -17.09 8.97 1.96
CA ARG A 292 -16.15 9.05 0.84
C ARG A 292 -15.78 7.69 0.26
N ALA A 293 -16.24 6.61 0.88
CA ALA A 293 -15.99 5.27 0.38
C ALA A 293 -16.88 4.98 -0.84
N SER A 294 -16.27 4.79 -2.01
CA SER A 294 -16.96 4.39 -3.23
C SER A 294 -17.55 2.98 -3.10
N MET A 295 -18.43 2.61 -4.03
CA MET A 295 -18.98 1.25 -4.08
C MET A 295 -17.88 0.22 -4.39
N GLU A 296 -16.92 0.55 -5.23
CA GLU A 296 -15.80 -0.32 -5.64
C GLU A 296 -14.98 -0.81 -4.43
N VAL A 297 -14.68 0.05 -3.46
CA VAL A 297 -13.94 -0.31 -2.25
C VAL A 297 -14.71 -1.29 -1.35
N ARG A 298 -16.03 -1.37 -1.51
CA ARG A 298 -16.93 -2.24 -0.73
C ARG A 298 -17.14 -3.60 -1.37
N ASP A 299 -16.72 -3.77 -2.62
CA ASP A 299 -16.85 -5.00 -3.36
C ASP A 299 -15.88 -6.08 -2.87
N VAL A 300 -16.17 -7.31 -3.20
CA VAL A 300 -15.25 -8.44 -3.00
C VAL A 300 -14.30 -8.52 -4.18
N HIS A 301 -13.03 -8.26 -3.91
CA HIS A 301 -11.99 -8.36 -4.93
C HIS A 301 -11.42 -9.79 -5.00
N PRO A 302 -11.00 -10.32 -6.17
CA PRO A 302 -10.41 -11.66 -6.29
C PRO A 302 -9.22 -11.90 -5.35
N SER A 303 -8.40 -10.89 -5.09
CA SER A 303 -7.27 -10.96 -4.15
C SER A 303 -7.67 -11.17 -2.67
N HIS A 304 -8.98 -11.11 -2.35
CA HIS A 304 -9.50 -11.41 -1.01
C HIS A 304 -9.43 -12.90 -0.67
N PHE A 305 -9.35 -13.76 -1.69
CA PHE A 305 -9.29 -15.21 -1.50
C PHE A 305 -8.18 -15.60 -0.51
N GLY A 306 -8.53 -16.38 0.50
CA GLY A 306 -7.62 -16.80 1.55
C GLY A 306 -7.13 -15.71 2.50
N ARG A 307 -7.55 -14.44 2.33
CA ARG A 307 -7.11 -13.28 3.11
C ARG A 307 -8.23 -12.63 3.91
N MET A 308 -9.28 -12.24 3.26
CA MET A 308 -10.44 -11.65 3.91
C MET A 308 -11.71 -12.42 3.52
N CYS A 309 -12.50 -12.80 4.52
CA CYS A 309 -13.73 -13.54 4.29
C CYS A 309 -14.74 -12.69 3.50
N PRO A 310 -15.25 -13.19 2.36
CA PRO A 310 -16.23 -12.45 1.56
C PRO A 310 -17.63 -12.43 2.19
N ILE A 311 -17.88 -13.30 3.15
CA ILE A 311 -19.22 -13.52 3.75
C ILE A 311 -19.37 -12.71 5.03
N GLU A 312 -18.32 -12.62 5.86
CA GLU A 312 -18.40 -11.95 7.16
C GLU A 312 -18.18 -10.44 7.03
N SER A 313 -19.27 -9.69 6.92
CA SER A 313 -19.30 -8.22 6.88
C SER A 313 -20.54 -7.71 7.61
N PRO A 314 -20.52 -6.53 8.24
CA PRO A 314 -21.73 -5.96 8.84
C PRO A 314 -22.75 -5.58 7.76
N GLU A 315 -24.02 -5.63 8.13
CA GLU A 315 -25.10 -5.06 7.34
C GLU A 315 -25.23 -3.55 7.62
N GLY A 316 -25.60 -2.78 6.60
CA GLY A 316 -25.84 -1.34 6.72
C GLY A 316 -24.66 -0.48 6.21
N PRO A 317 -24.43 0.73 6.79
CA PRO A 317 -23.50 1.72 6.22
C PRO A 317 -22.05 1.28 6.13
N ASN A 318 -21.65 0.30 6.93
CA ASN A 318 -20.27 -0.22 6.99
C ASN A 318 -20.04 -1.47 6.14
N ILE A 319 -21.00 -1.88 5.33
CA ILE A 319 -20.86 -3.06 4.48
C ILE A 319 -19.64 -2.92 3.57
N GLY A 320 -18.84 -3.98 3.46
CA GLY A 320 -17.62 -4.01 2.66
C GLY A 320 -16.43 -3.23 3.25
N LEU A 321 -16.64 -2.36 4.24
CA LEU A 321 -15.58 -1.57 4.89
C LEU A 321 -15.00 -2.27 6.13
N ILE A 322 -15.76 -3.18 6.70
CA ILE A 322 -15.35 -3.99 7.85
C ILE A 322 -15.48 -5.45 7.44
N GLY A 323 -14.42 -6.21 7.60
CA GLY A 323 -14.38 -7.63 7.31
C GLY A 323 -13.64 -8.39 8.39
N SER A 324 -13.45 -9.68 8.19
CA SER A 324 -12.71 -10.55 9.08
C SER A 324 -11.60 -11.28 8.33
N LEU A 325 -10.46 -11.47 9.00
CA LEU A 325 -9.34 -12.24 8.48
C LEU A 325 -9.79 -13.69 8.22
N ALA A 326 -9.46 -14.21 7.04
CA ALA A 326 -9.73 -15.60 6.69
C ALA A 326 -8.97 -16.57 7.63
N THR A 327 -9.46 -17.80 7.71
CA THR A 327 -8.97 -18.79 8.70
C THR A 327 -7.48 -19.08 8.53
N PHE A 328 -7.00 -19.25 7.29
CA PHE A 328 -5.59 -19.54 6.98
C PHE A 328 -4.75 -18.31 6.71
N GLY A 329 -5.37 -17.11 6.65
CA GLY A 329 -4.66 -15.86 6.44
C GLY A 329 -3.75 -15.52 7.61
N ARG A 330 -2.51 -15.12 7.32
CA ARG A 330 -1.57 -14.57 8.30
C ARG A 330 -0.99 -13.25 7.81
N ILE A 331 -0.53 -12.41 8.73
CA ILE A 331 0.04 -11.10 8.42
C ILE A 331 1.57 -11.22 8.43
N ASN A 332 2.23 -10.81 7.35
CA ASN A 332 3.68 -10.83 7.24
C ASN A 332 4.33 -9.62 7.96
N PRO A 333 5.67 -9.56 8.06
CA PRO A 333 6.37 -8.44 8.71
C PRO A 333 6.16 -7.08 8.04
N PHE A 334 5.75 -7.03 6.78
CA PHE A 334 5.41 -5.81 6.05
C PHE A 334 3.95 -5.38 6.23
N GLY A 335 3.11 -6.22 6.84
CA GLY A 335 1.69 -5.96 7.07
C GLY A 335 0.76 -6.48 5.98
N PHE A 336 1.26 -7.17 4.94
CA PHE A 336 0.42 -7.81 3.93
C PHE A 336 -0.13 -9.14 4.45
N ILE A 337 -1.32 -9.49 3.99
CA ILE A 337 -1.93 -10.77 4.32
C ILE A 337 -1.40 -11.82 3.34
N GLU A 338 -0.88 -12.91 3.87
CA GLU A 338 -0.42 -14.09 3.14
C GLU A 338 -1.41 -15.23 3.31
N THR A 339 -1.53 -16.06 2.30
CA THR A 339 -2.32 -17.30 2.33
C THR A 339 -1.47 -18.46 1.86
N PRO A 340 -1.69 -19.69 2.40
CA PRO A 340 -0.88 -20.85 2.06
C PRO A 340 -1.32 -21.48 0.73
N TYR A 341 -0.34 -21.98 -0.01
CA TYR A 341 -0.51 -22.78 -1.21
C TYR A 341 0.42 -23.98 -1.17
N ARG A 342 0.02 -25.10 -1.77
CA ARG A 342 0.85 -26.28 -1.97
C ARG A 342 1.61 -26.14 -3.28
N LYS A 343 2.90 -26.39 -3.27
CA LYS A 343 3.75 -26.35 -4.46
C LYS A 343 3.43 -27.52 -5.39
N VAL A 344 3.37 -27.26 -6.68
CA VAL A 344 3.20 -28.28 -7.72
C VAL A 344 4.46 -28.35 -8.57
N GLU A 345 4.95 -29.55 -8.82
CA GLU A 345 6.10 -29.81 -9.67
C GLU A 345 5.74 -30.86 -10.73
N ASN A 346 5.73 -30.46 -12.00
CA ASN A 346 5.40 -31.32 -13.13
C ASN A 346 4.09 -32.13 -12.96
N GLY A 347 3.05 -31.48 -12.48
CA GLY A 347 1.75 -32.14 -12.25
C GLY A 347 1.66 -32.98 -10.96
N HIS A 348 2.69 -32.93 -10.11
CA HIS A 348 2.69 -33.57 -8.80
C HIS A 348 2.55 -32.52 -7.70
N VAL A 349 1.55 -32.66 -6.83
CA VAL A 349 1.31 -31.78 -5.67
C VAL A 349 2.20 -32.21 -4.52
N THR A 350 3.15 -31.38 -4.14
CA THR A 350 4.09 -31.67 -3.05
C THR A 350 3.47 -31.36 -1.67
N ASP A 351 4.13 -31.84 -0.60
CA ASP A 351 3.77 -31.49 0.78
C ASP A 351 4.32 -30.13 1.22
N GLU A 352 5.10 -29.44 0.35
CA GLU A 352 5.64 -28.13 0.63
C GLU A 352 4.53 -27.08 0.58
N VAL A 353 4.35 -26.36 1.70
CA VAL A 353 3.37 -25.27 1.82
C VAL A 353 4.10 -23.94 1.82
N VAL A 354 3.79 -23.11 0.84
CA VAL A 354 4.36 -21.77 0.68
C VAL A 354 3.30 -20.72 0.97
N TYR A 355 3.62 -19.75 1.83
CA TYR A 355 2.75 -18.60 2.07
C TYR A 355 3.09 -17.48 1.09
N MET A 356 2.08 -16.99 0.38
CA MET A 356 2.26 -15.93 -0.62
C MET A 356 1.37 -14.73 -0.36
N THR A 357 1.92 -13.56 -0.65
CA THR A 357 1.19 -12.30 -0.74
C THR A 357 0.44 -12.20 -2.06
N ALA A 358 -0.61 -11.35 -2.14
CA ALA A 358 -1.43 -11.24 -3.33
C ALA A 358 -0.66 -10.74 -4.56
N ASP A 359 0.37 -9.93 -4.37
CA ASP A 359 1.20 -9.43 -5.47
C ASP A 359 2.12 -10.51 -6.07
N ARG A 360 2.50 -11.54 -5.28
CA ARG A 360 3.22 -12.72 -5.79
C ARG A 360 2.29 -13.73 -6.46
N GLU A 361 1.10 -13.86 -5.92
CA GLU A 361 0.08 -14.79 -6.44
C GLU A 361 -0.23 -14.55 -7.92
N VAL A 362 -0.31 -13.30 -8.34
CA VAL A 362 -0.57 -12.91 -9.75
C VAL A 362 0.51 -13.40 -10.73
N GLU A 363 1.71 -13.71 -10.25
CA GLU A 363 2.82 -14.19 -11.09
C GLU A 363 2.77 -15.71 -11.34
N HIS A 364 1.84 -16.44 -10.68
CA HIS A 364 1.77 -17.90 -10.68
C HIS A 364 0.40 -18.43 -11.12
N VAL A 365 0.40 -19.61 -11.69
CA VAL A 365 -0.80 -20.37 -12.05
C VAL A 365 -1.19 -21.25 -10.87
N ILE A 366 -2.39 -21.01 -10.31
CA ILE A 366 -2.84 -21.66 -9.07
C ILE A 366 -4.11 -22.48 -9.33
N ALA A 367 -4.00 -23.80 -9.15
CA ALA A 367 -5.14 -24.70 -9.25
C ALA A 367 -6.04 -24.65 -8.02
N GLN A 368 -7.33 -24.85 -8.23
CA GLN A 368 -8.31 -24.92 -7.14
C GLN A 368 -8.18 -26.22 -6.34
N ALA A 369 -8.55 -26.16 -5.05
CA ALA A 369 -8.43 -27.28 -4.12
C ALA A 369 -9.38 -28.47 -4.40
N ASN A 370 -10.36 -28.31 -5.29
CA ASN A 370 -11.34 -29.33 -5.63
C ASN A 370 -10.87 -30.30 -6.74
N GLN A 371 -9.64 -30.16 -7.22
CA GLN A 371 -9.07 -31.07 -8.21
C GLN A 371 -8.87 -32.48 -7.64
N GLU A 372 -9.17 -33.50 -8.43
CA GLU A 372 -8.94 -34.89 -8.05
C GLU A 372 -7.45 -35.24 -8.17
N LEU A 373 -6.90 -35.77 -7.08
CA LEU A 373 -5.53 -36.25 -7.02
C LEU A 373 -5.52 -37.78 -6.84
N ASP A 374 -4.55 -38.44 -7.44
CA ASP A 374 -4.29 -39.86 -7.20
C ASP A 374 -3.66 -40.09 -5.81
N GLU A 375 -3.46 -41.38 -5.44
CA GLU A 375 -2.83 -41.74 -4.16
C GLU A 375 -1.38 -41.25 -4.03
N ASN A 376 -0.75 -40.89 -5.13
CA ASN A 376 0.61 -40.38 -5.18
C ASN A 376 0.65 -38.83 -5.22
N GLY A 377 -0.49 -38.16 -5.25
CA GLY A 377 -0.58 -36.70 -5.30
C GLY A 377 -0.45 -36.09 -6.70
N ASN A 378 -0.62 -36.89 -7.77
CA ASN A 378 -0.65 -36.35 -9.13
C ASN A 378 -2.10 -36.01 -9.53
N PHE A 379 -2.25 -35.03 -10.41
CA PHE A 379 -3.56 -34.73 -10.99
C PHE A 379 -4.07 -35.91 -11.84
N VAL A 380 -5.32 -36.26 -11.66
CA VAL A 380 -5.96 -37.33 -12.44
C VAL A 380 -6.31 -36.85 -13.84
N GLU A 381 -6.76 -35.60 -13.97
CA GLU A 381 -7.10 -34.98 -15.23
C GLU A 381 -5.88 -34.32 -15.88
N LYS A 382 -5.91 -34.13 -17.20
CA LYS A 382 -4.83 -33.47 -17.96
C LYS A 382 -4.90 -31.94 -17.88
N GLU A 383 -6.05 -31.41 -17.55
CA GLU A 383 -6.33 -30.00 -17.39
C GLU A 383 -6.78 -29.74 -15.97
N ALA A 384 -6.32 -28.63 -15.38
CA ALA A 384 -6.68 -28.21 -14.04
C ALA A 384 -7.45 -26.89 -14.12
N LEU A 385 -8.49 -26.79 -13.31
CA LEU A 385 -9.25 -25.56 -13.14
C LEU A 385 -8.43 -24.60 -12.29
N VAL A 386 -8.04 -23.46 -12.85
CA VAL A 386 -7.26 -22.41 -12.20
C VAL A 386 -8.07 -21.13 -12.06
N ARG A 387 -7.60 -20.22 -11.21
CA ARG A 387 -8.09 -18.85 -11.15
C ARG A 387 -7.10 -17.95 -11.87
N ASP A 388 -7.59 -17.16 -12.81
CA ASP A 388 -6.80 -16.07 -13.40
C ASP A 388 -6.69 -14.86 -12.45
N ALA A 389 -5.93 -13.82 -12.86
CA ALA A 389 -5.79 -12.60 -12.09
C ALA A 389 -7.10 -11.80 -11.91
N ALA A 390 -8.08 -12.01 -12.77
CA ALA A 390 -9.42 -11.42 -12.67
C ALA A 390 -10.37 -12.24 -11.77
N GLY A 391 -9.92 -13.42 -11.32
CA GLY A 391 -10.71 -14.35 -10.50
C GLY A 391 -11.66 -15.23 -11.31
N GLU A 392 -11.54 -15.23 -12.63
CA GLU A 392 -12.29 -16.11 -13.50
C GLU A 392 -11.68 -17.52 -13.51
N ALA A 393 -12.53 -18.52 -13.71
CA ALA A 393 -12.10 -19.91 -13.77
C ALA A 393 -11.70 -20.25 -15.21
N GLU A 394 -10.52 -20.81 -15.40
CA GLU A 394 -9.96 -21.23 -16.67
C GLU A 394 -9.37 -22.64 -16.55
N ASP A 395 -9.54 -23.45 -17.60
CA ASP A 395 -8.90 -24.75 -17.68
C ASP A 395 -7.52 -24.63 -18.34
N VAL A 396 -6.48 -25.05 -17.60
CA VAL A 396 -5.08 -24.93 -18.02
C VAL A 396 -4.42 -26.32 -17.95
N PRO A 397 -3.52 -26.66 -18.89
CA PRO A 397 -2.74 -27.89 -18.79
C PRO A 397 -2.01 -28.02 -17.46
N VAL A 398 -2.09 -29.19 -16.83
CA VAL A 398 -1.51 -29.44 -15.50
C VAL A 398 -0.01 -29.14 -15.41
N GLU A 399 0.71 -29.25 -16.53
CA GLU A 399 2.13 -28.93 -16.64
C GLU A 399 2.46 -27.45 -16.39
N MET A 400 1.47 -26.56 -16.55
CA MET A 400 1.61 -25.11 -16.34
C MET A 400 1.23 -24.68 -14.92
N VAL A 401 0.75 -25.58 -14.09
CA VAL A 401 0.33 -25.28 -12.72
C VAL A 401 1.54 -25.21 -11.79
N ASP A 402 1.72 -24.07 -11.13
CA ASP A 402 2.80 -23.83 -10.18
C ASP A 402 2.42 -24.20 -8.74
N TYR A 403 1.17 -23.92 -8.36
CA TYR A 403 0.65 -24.09 -7.02
C TYR A 403 -0.79 -24.58 -7.03
N MET A 404 -1.23 -25.12 -5.89
CA MET A 404 -2.60 -25.53 -5.65
C MET A 404 -3.08 -24.99 -4.30
N ASP A 405 -4.36 -24.62 -4.21
CA ASP A 405 -5.00 -24.25 -2.95
C ASP A 405 -4.89 -25.39 -1.93
N VAL A 406 -4.70 -25.03 -0.67
CA VAL A 406 -4.61 -26.03 0.42
C VAL A 406 -5.99 -26.62 0.72
N SER A 407 -7.03 -25.80 0.76
CA SER A 407 -8.39 -26.21 1.07
C SER A 407 -9.40 -25.15 0.62
N PRO A 408 -10.62 -25.53 0.19
CA PRO A 408 -11.69 -24.56 -0.07
C PRO A 408 -12.08 -23.73 1.15
N ARG A 409 -11.83 -24.24 2.36
CA ARG A 409 -12.13 -23.55 3.62
C ARG A 409 -11.22 -22.35 3.91
N GLN A 410 -10.12 -22.19 3.17
CA GLN A 410 -9.20 -21.08 3.39
C GLN A 410 -9.78 -19.71 3.09
N MET A 411 -10.83 -19.62 2.29
CA MET A 411 -11.45 -18.33 1.94
C MET A 411 -12.37 -17.78 3.03
N VAL A 412 -12.85 -18.59 3.97
CA VAL A 412 -13.84 -18.19 4.97
C VAL A 412 -13.21 -17.85 6.32
N SER A 413 -13.89 -17.00 7.10
CA SER A 413 -13.52 -16.67 8.49
C SER A 413 -13.88 -17.78 9.46
N VAL A 414 -13.43 -17.65 10.71
CA VAL A 414 -13.79 -18.59 11.79
C VAL A 414 -15.29 -18.66 11.99
N GLY A 415 -16.00 -17.53 11.98
CA GLY A 415 -17.45 -17.49 12.14
C GLY A 415 -18.19 -18.18 10.99
N ALA A 416 -17.82 -17.88 9.75
CA ALA A 416 -18.43 -18.48 8.57
C ALA A 416 -18.13 -19.98 8.46
N SER A 417 -16.97 -20.44 8.90
CA SER A 417 -16.57 -21.85 8.85
C SER A 417 -17.39 -22.77 9.76
N LEU A 418 -18.10 -22.21 10.73
CA LEU A 418 -18.96 -22.95 11.66
C LEU A 418 -20.38 -23.20 11.12
N ILE A 419 -20.75 -22.59 10.00
CA ILE A 419 -22.05 -22.80 9.37
C ILE A 419 -22.04 -24.13 8.65
N PRO A 420 -22.90 -25.10 9.04
CA PRO A 420 -22.99 -26.38 8.34
C PRO A 420 -23.61 -26.18 6.95
N PHE A 421 -23.11 -26.93 5.97
CA PHE A 421 -23.57 -26.89 4.57
C PHE A 421 -23.52 -25.48 3.96
N LEU A 422 -22.48 -24.71 4.30
CA LEU A 422 -22.30 -23.34 3.82
C LEU A 422 -22.30 -23.25 2.28
N GLU A 423 -21.76 -24.26 1.62
CA GLU A 423 -21.71 -24.37 0.15
C GLU A 423 -23.08 -24.41 -0.53
N HIS A 424 -24.14 -24.76 0.20
CA HIS A 424 -25.53 -24.80 -0.28
C HIS A 424 -26.32 -23.54 0.05
N ASP A 425 -25.75 -22.64 0.85
CA ASP A 425 -26.41 -21.42 1.29
C ASP A 425 -26.19 -20.27 0.29
N GLU A 426 -27.19 -19.41 0.16
CA GLU A 426 -27.03 -18.14 -0.52
C GLU A 426 -26.13 -17.21 0.30
N GLY A 427 -25.22 -16.46 -0.38
CA GLY A 427 -24.21 -15.61 0.27
C GLY A 427 -24.80 -14.58 1.24
N HIS A 428 -25.92 -13.94 0.90
CA HIS A 428 -26.57 -12.98 1.76
C HIS A 428 -27.11 -13.60 3.07
N ARG A 429 -27.69 -14.80 2.96
CA ARG A 429 -28.17 -15.55 4.14
C ARG A 429 -27.02 -16.04 5.00
N ALA A 430 -25.91 -16.47 4.39
CA ALA A 430 -24.68 -16.84 5.10
C ALA A 430 -24.10 -15.65 5.88
N LEU A 431 -24.11 -14.45 5.31
CA LEU A 431 -23.70 -13.21 5.96
C LEU A 431 -24.57 -12.93 7.20
N MET A 432 -25.91 -13.01 7.05
CA MET A 432 -26.84 -12.86 8.20
C MET A 432 -26.57 -13.88 9.28
N GLY A 433 -26.40 -15.16 8.92
CA GLY A 433 -26.13 -16.25 9.85
C GLY A 433 -24.82 -16.06 10.61
N THR A 434 -23.77 -15.66 9.94
CA THR A 434 -22.47 -15.36 10.56
C THR A 434 -22.58 -14.23 11.58
N ASN A 435 -23.31 -13.16 11.25
CA ASN A 435 -23.54 -12.04 12.16
C ASN A 435 -24.39 -12.45 13.37
N MET A 436 -25.40 -13.30 13.17
CA MET A 436 -26.27 -13.79 14.27
C MET A 436 -25.53 -14.71 15.23
N GLN A 437 -24.59 -15.54 14.78
CA GLN A 437 -23.78 -16.39 15.69
C GLN A 437 -23.06 -15.60 16.78
N ARG A 438 -22.56 -14.39 16.46
CA ARG A 438 -21.89 -13.52 17.42
C ARG A 438 -22.82 -12.93 18.48
N GLN A 439 -24.11 -12.88 18.22
CA GLN A 439 -25.13 -12.33 19.12
C GLN A 439 -25.75 -13.38 20.04
N ALA A 440 -25.44 -14.66 19.83
CA ALA A 440 -25.96 -15.74 20.64
C ALA A 440 -25.46 -15.64 22.09
N VAL A 441 -26.37 -15.73 23.03
CA VAL A 441 -26.08 -15.71 24.47
C VAL A 441 -26.09 -17.16 24.99
N PRO A 442 -25.04 -17.62 25.71
CA PRO A 442 -25.04 -18.93 26.32
C PRO A 442 -26.15 -19.09 27.33
N LEU A 443 -26.88 -20.21 27.30
CA LEU A 443 -27.84 -20.56 28.33
C LEU A 443 -27.09 -21.00 29.56
N ILE A 444 -27.43 -20.44 30.70
CA ILE A 444 -26.95 -20.89 32.00
C ILE A 444 -27.88 -22.03 32.45
N LYS A 445 -27.26 -23.16 32.73
CA LYS A 445 -27.98 -24.31 33.36
C LYS A 445 -28.09 -24.07 34.87
#